data_dc02fb856d54e4452e693b373811b9b0
#
_entry.id   dc02fb856d54e4452e693b373811b9b0
#
_cell.length_a   1.000
_cell.length_b   1.000
_cell.length_c   1.000
_cell.angle_alpha   90.00
_cell.angle_beta   90.00
_cell.angle_gamma   90.00
#
_symmetry.space_group_name_H-M   'P 1'
#
loop_
_entity.id
_entity.type
_entity.pdbx_description
1 polymer ?
#
loop_
_entity_poly.entity_id
_entity_poly.type
_entity_poly.pdbx_seq_one_letter_code
_entity_poly.pdbx_strand_id
1 'polypeptide(L)'
;RFWAEYISGSESVYDDAGKKGGLKQDDSFVIAGDLNADPNDGDSRDRPTVRLLEHPLVQDPQPKSAGGVEQAEKQAQMNAKHKGDPALDTGDFGDKNVGNLRIDYVLPSKNLKVLGSGVFWPAADKPEFKLVDCSDHRLVWVDVEVTTNGR
;
A
#
# COMPACT_ATOMS: atom_id res chain seq x y z
N ARG A 1 6.46 -0.63 -12.33
CA ARG A 1 7.79 -0.70 -12.95
C ARG A 1 8.67 0.48 -12.54
N PHE A 2 8.20 1.73 -12.65
CA PHE A 2 8.99 2.93 -12.33
C PHE A 2 9.65 2.84 -10.94
N TRP A 3 8.90 2.58 -9.89
CA TRP A 3 9.45 2.51 -8.54
C TRP A 3 10.55 1.46 -8.38
N ALA A 4 10.36 0.26 -8.96
CA ALA A 4 11.37 -0.79 -8.90
C ALA A 4 12.69 -0.37 -9.58
N GLU A 5 12.62 0.28 -10.73
CA GLU A 5 13.78 0.82 -11.44
C GLU A 5 14.45 1.94 -10.63
N TYR A 6 13.65 2.85 -10.07
CA TYR A 6 14.14 4.02 -9.32
C TYR A 6 14.89 3.61 -8.04
N ILE A 7 14.29 2.73 -7.23
CA ILE A 7 14.93 2.26 -5.98
C ILE A 7 16.12 1.33 -6.21
N SER A 8 16.24 0.74 -7.40
CA SER A 8 17.41 -0.05 -7.81
C SER A 8 18.55 0.80 -8.40
N GLY A 9 18.40 2.11 -8.49
CA GLY A 9 19.40 2.99 -9.09
C GLY A 9 19.60 2.76 -10.60
N SER A 10 18.58 2.24 -11.29
CA SER A 10 18.68 1.90 -12.72
C SER A 10 18.96 3.12 -13.60
N GLU A 11 19.88 2.98 -14.55
CA GLU A 11 20.17 4.02 -15.55
C GLU A 11 19.05 4.24 -16.58
N SER A 12 17.96 3.42 -16.51
CA SER A 12 16.77 3.61 -17.33
C SER A 12 15.90 4.79 -16.88
N VAL A 13 16.07 5.24 -15.64
CA VAL A 13 15.44 6.45 -15.10
C VAL A 13 16.38 7.63 -15.14
N TYR A 14 15.85 8.82 -15.37
CA TYR A 14 16.61 10.06 -15.42
C TYR A 14 15.75 11.24 -14.94
N ASP A 15 16.40 12.28 -14.43
CA ASP A 15 15.78 13.52 -14.00
C ASP A 15 15.60 14.53 -15.15
N ASP A 16 15.04 15.70 -14.84
CA ASP A 16 14.78 16.79 -15.81
C ASP A 16 16.07 17.35 -16.44
N ALA A 17 17.21 17.18 -15.79
CA ALA A 17 18.53 17.57 -16.32
C ALA A 17 19.17 16.46 -17.15
N GLY A 18 18.50 15.33 -17.34
CA GLY A 18 19.00 14.16 -18.05
C GLY A 18 20.01 13.33 -17.26
N LYS A 19 20.17 13.59 -15.97
CA LYS A 19 21.04 12.80 -15.10
C LYS A 19 20.39 11.45 -14.84
N LYS A 20 21.07 10.38 -15.20
CA LYS A 20 20.62 9.00 -15.06
C LYS A 20 20.80 8.47 -13.64
N GLY A 21 19.99 7.46 -13.30
CA GLY A 21 20.01 6.75 -12.03
C GLY A 21 18.83 7.13 -11.14
N GLY A 22 18.64 6.34 -10.09
CA GLY A 22 17.65 6.54 -9.06
C GLY A 22 18.28 6.77 -7.70
N LEU A 23 17.78 6.06 -6.68
CA LEU A 23 18.37 6.08 -5.34
C LEU A 23 19.73 5.36 -5.32
N LYS A 24 20.55 5.73 -4.37
CA LYS A 24 21.80 4.99 -4.09
C LYS A 24 21.45 3.69 -3.34
N GLN A 25 22.34 2.72 -3.44
CA GLN A 25 22.11 1.37 -2.92
C GLN A 25 21.71 1.31 -1.44
N ASP A 26 22.26 2.19 -0.60
CA ASP A 26 22.04 2.20 0.84
C ASP A 26 21.07 3.30 1.31
N ASP A 27 20.45 4.02 0.38
CA ASP A 27 19.48 5.06 0.74
C ASP A 27 18.26 4.43 1.39
N SER A 28 17.81 5.00 2.52
CA SER A 28 16.50 4.68 3.11
C SER A 28 15.41 5.45 2.37
N PHE A 29 14.29 4.78 2.12
CA PHE A 29 13.16 5.36 1.43
C PHE A 29 11.82 4.86 1.99
N VAL A 30 10.76 5.57 1.69
CA VAL A 30 9.37 5.13 1.86
C VAL A 30 8.63 5.46 0.57
N ILE A 31 8.01 4.44 -0.06
CA ILE A 31 7.07 4.63 -1.15
C ILE A 31 5.68 4.71 -0.54
N ALA A 32 5.00 5.85 -0.68
CA ALA A 32 3.68 6.06 -0.10
C ALA A 32 2.72 6.65 -1.13
N GLY A 33 1.49 6.15 -1.14
CA GLY A 33 0.39 6.68 -1.97
C GLY A 33 -0.50 5.62 -2.58
N ASP A 34 -1.45 6.09 -3.36
CA ASP A 34 -2.32 5.26 -4.18
C ASP A 34 -1.54 4.73 -5.40
N LEU A 35 -1.34 3.42 -5.45
CA LEU A 35 -0.73 2.73 -6.59
C LEU A 35 -1.79 2.22 -7.57
N ASN A 36 -3.07 2.36 -7.22
CA ASN A 36 -4.23 1.97 -7.99
C ASN A 36 -4.14 0.54 -8.56
N ALA A 37 -3.61 -0.37 -7.76
CA ALA A 37 -3.39 -1.76 -8.15
C ALA A 37 -3.38 -2.69 -6.94
N ASP A 38 -4.34 -3.60 -6.87
CA ASP A 38 -4.39 -4.69 -5.89
C ASP A 38 -3.52 -5.87 -6.35
N PRO A 39 -2.77 -6.55 -5.46
CA PRO A 39 -1.91 -7.68 -5.81
C PRO A 39 -2.69 -8.98 -6.09
N ASN A 40 -3.93 -9.13 -5.60
CA ASN A 40 -4.72 -10.34 -5.67
C ASN A 40 -6.00 -10.18 -6.48
N ASP A 41 -6.64 -9.02 -6.35
CA ASP A 41 -7.93 -8.68 -6.90
C ASP A 41 -7.82 -7.47 -7.84
N GLY A 42 -8.89 -7.13 -8.54
CA GLY A 42 -8.83 -6.05 -9.53
C GLY A 42 -8.33 -6.50 -10.90
N ASP A 43 -8.13 -5.53 -11.81
CA ASP A 43 -7.90 -5.73 -13.23
C ASP A 43 -6.51 -5.30 -13.73
N SER A 44 -5.57 -5.08 -12.82
CA SER A 44 -4.20 -4.63 -13.13
C SER A 44 -3.46 -5.64 -14.00
N ARG A 45 -3.00 -5.19 -15.18
CA ARG A 45 -2.20 -6.03 -16.09
C ARG A 45 -0.81 -6.28 -15.54
N ASP A 46 -0.30 -7.51 -15.73
CA ASP A 46 1.07 -7.93 -15.38
C ASP A 46 1.40 -7.81 -13.87
N ARG A 47 0.42 -7.65 -13.02
CA ARG A 47 0.55 -7.60 -11.56
C ARG A 47 1.71 -6.68 -11.09
N PRO A 48 1.70 -5.39 -11.46
CA PRO A 48 2.84 -4.48 -11.23
C PRO A 48 3.15 -4.29 -9.74
N THR A 49 2.12 -4.32 -8.90
CA THR A 49 2.24 -4.17 -7.44
C THR A 49 2.96 -5.35 -6.82
N VAL A 50 2.69 -6.58 -7.28
CA VAL A 50 3.39 -7.79 -6.79
C VAL A 50 4.89 -7.67 -6.97
N ARG A 51 5.35 -7.21 -8.15
CA ARG A 51 6.78 -7.00 -8.41
C ARG A 51 7.41 -6.00 -7.47
N LEU A 52 6.65 -4.98 -7.02
CA LEU A 52 7.14 -4.00 -6.06
C LEU A 52 7.17 -4.58 -4.65
N LEU A 53 6.11 -5.28 -4.23
CA LEU A 53 6.02 -5.91 -2.92
C LEU A 53 7.07 -7.01 -2.71
N GLU A 54 7.43 -7.74 -3.77
CA GLU A 54 8.47 -8.77 -3.77
C GLU A 54 9.89 -8.22 -3.99
N HIS A 55 10.04 -6.89 -4.19
CA HIS A 55 11.35 -6.30 -4.45
C HIS A 55 12.28 -6.44 -3.24
N PRO A 56 13.56 -6.85 -3.43
CA PRO A 56 14.47 -7.15 -2.31
C PRO A 56 14.74 -5.97 -1.37
N LEU A 57 14.59 -4.73 -1.83
CA LEU A 57 14.79 -3.53 -1.03
C LEU A 57 13.51 -3.02 -0.33
N VAL A 58 12.36 -3.60 -0.64
CA VAL A 58 11.05 -3.17 -0.11
C VAL A 58 10.59 -4.14 0.98
N GLN A 59 10.01 -3.61 2.05
CA GLN A 59 9.22 -4.38 2.99
C GLN A 59 7.75 -3.96 2.94
N ASP A 60 6.86 -4.94 3.03
CA ASP A 60 5.43 -4.74 3.14
C ASP A 60 5.00 -5.02 4.58
N PRO A 61 4.67 -3.99 5.37
CA PRO A 61 4.20 -4.16 6.75
C PRO A 61 2.82 -4.82 6.86
N GLN A 62 2.09 -4.97 5.75
CA GLN A 62 0.73 -5.50 5.69
C GLN A 62 -0.21 -4.81 6.70
N PRO A 63 -0.39 -3.48 6.59
CA PRO A 63 -1.26 -2.74 7.49
C PRO A 63 -2.69 -3.26 7.42
N LYS A 64 -3.33 -3.47 8.58
CA LYS A 64 -4.65 -4.10 8.68
C LYS A 64 -5.66 -3.23 9.41
N SER A 65 -6.94 -3.51 9.14
CA SER A 65 -8.08 -2.93 9.84
C SER A 65 -9.15 -3.98 10.17
N ALA A 66 -9.88 -3.76 11.25
CA ALA A 66 -11.06 -4.55 11.56
C ALA A 66 -12.26 -4.17 10.69
N GLY A 67 -12.38 -2.87 10.35
CA GLY A 67 -13.47 -2.36 9.53
C GLY A 67 -13.46 -2.90 8.10
N GLY A 68 -12.27 -3.12 7.50
CA GLY A 68 -12.16 -3.75 6.18
C GLY A 68 -12.80 -5.13 6.15
N VAL A 69 -12.51 -5.97 7.15
CA VAL A 69 -13.14 -7.29 7.30
C VAL A 69 -14.65 -7.19 7.46
N GLU A 70 -15.11 -6.36 8.40
CA GLU A 70 -16.54 -6.19 8.68
C GLU A 70 -17.32 -5.66 7.47
N GLN A 71 -16.77 -4.67 6.76
CA GLN A 71 -17.43 -4.09 5.59
C GLN A 71 -17.42 -5.06 4.40
N ALA A 72 -16.35 -5.81 4.17
CA ALA A 72 -16.33 -6.83 3.13
C ALA A 72 -17.40 -7.90 3.34
N GLU A 73 -17.60 -8.36 4.57
CA GLU A 73 -18.67 -9.31 4.92
C GLU A 73 -20.07 -8.71 4.72
N LYS A 74 -20.28 -7.47 5.18
CA LYS A 74 -21.56 -6.77 5.12
C LYS A 74 -21.98 -6.42 3.69
N GLN A 75 -21.05 -5.94 2.88
CA GLN A 75 -21.25 -5.55 1.49
C GLN A 75 -21.36 -6.78 0.57
N ALA A 76 -20.71 -7.88 0.92
CA ALA A 76 -20.72 -9.14 0.15
C ALA A 76 -20.44 -8.95 -1.37
N GLN A 77 -21.31 -9.45 -2.25
CA GLN A 77 -21.27 -9.27 -3.71
C GLN A 77 -19.89 -9.55 -4.33
N MET A 78 -19.14 -8.50 -4.78
CA MET A 78 -17.80 -8.67 -5.32
C MET A 78 -16.79 -9.04 -4.25
N ASN A 79 -16.91 -8.48 -3.04
CA ASN A 79 -16.02 -8.82 -1.92
C ASN A 79 -16.02 -10.32 -1.61
N ALA A 80 -17.17 -11.00 -1.75
CA ALA A 80 -17.26 -12.45 -1.56
C ALA A 80 -16.50 -13.28 -2.62
N LYS A 81 -16.03 -12.65 -3.70
CA LYS A 81 -15.25 -13.31 -4.78
C LYS A 81 -13.77 -12.96 -4.71
N HIS A 82 -13.40 -11.99 -3.92
CA HIS A 82 -12.03 -11.58 -3.73
C HIS A 82 -11.19 -12.69 -3.06
N LYS A 83 -9.91 -12.71 -3.36
CA LYS A 83 -8.95 -13.70 -2.87
C LYS A 83 -7.99 -13.10 -1.84
N GLY A 84 -7.87 -11.77 -1.85
CA GLY A 84 -7.07 -11.02 -0.88
C GLY A 84 -7.62 -11.12 0.53
N ASP A 85 -6.81 -10.76 1.51
CA ASP A 85 -7.23 -10.59 2.91
C ASP A 85 -7.96 -9.24 3.05
N PRO A 86 -9.28 -9.20 3.32
CA PRO A 86 -10.04 -7.97 3.41
C PRO A 86 -9.56 -7.02 4.53
N ALA A 87 -8.79 -7.52 5.49
CA ALA A 87 -8.16 -6.68 6.49
C ALA A 87 -7.14 -5.70 5.88
N LEU A 88 -6.60 -6.00 4.70
CA LEU A 88 -5.60 -5.20 3.99
C LEU A 88 -6.23 -4.16 3.05
N ASP A 89 -7.54 -4.21 2.81
CA ASP A 89 -8.22 -3.30 1.90
C ASP A 89 -8.13 -1.86 2.38
N THR A 90 -7.95 -0.96 1.42
CA THR A 90 -7.77 0.48 1.66
C THR A 90 -8.72 1.34 0.84
N GLY A 91 -9.41 0.76 -0.13
CA GLY A 91 -10.45 1.40 -0.94
C GLY A 91 -11.77 0.66 -0.81
N ASP A 92 -12.87 1.43 -0.75
CA ASP A 92 -14.26 0.98 -0.61
C ASP A 92 -15.06 1.44 -1.82
N PHE A 93 -15.11 0.61 -2.85
CA PHE A 93 -15.71 0.95 -4.13
C PHE A 93 -17.08 0.30 -4.29
N GLY A 94 -17.68 0.46 -5.46
CA GLY A 94 -19.03 -0.06 -5.72
C GLY A 94 -19.13 -1.59 -5.60
N ASP A 95 -19.91 -2.07 -4.65
CA ASP A 95 -20.03 -3.49 -4.25
C ASP A 95 -20.34 -4.44 -5.40
N LYS A 96 -21.09 -3.98 -6.41
CA LYS A 96 -21.52 -4.82 -7.54
C LYS A 96 -20.42 -5.11 -8.55
N ASN A 97 -19.47 -4.19 -8.68
CA ASN A 97 -18.54 -4.20 -9.80
C ASN A 97 -17.09 -4.38 -9.38
N VAL A 98 -16.67 -3.70 -8.32
CA VAL A 98 -15.28 -3.63 -7.89
C VAL A 98 -15.09 -4.24 -6.51
N GLY A 99 -15.89 -3.81 -5.52
CA GLY A 99 -15.72 -4.18 -4.11
C GLY A 99 -14.55 -3.44 -3.46
N ASN A 100 -14.08 -3.96 -2.34
CA ASN A 100 -12.98 -3.38 -1.60
C ASN A 100 -11.64 -3.90 -2.12
N LEU A 101 -10.65 -3.03 -2.23
CA LEU A 101 -9.33 -3.36 -2.77
C LEU A 101 -8.21 -2.75 -1.93
N ARG A 102 -7.06 -3.39 -1.93
CA ARG A 102 -5.82 -2.84 -1.42
C ARG A 102 -5.09 -2.05 -2.50
N ILE A 103 -5.24 -0.73 -2.51
CA ILE A 103 -4.65 0.13 -3.54
C ILE A 103 -3.72 1.21 -2.99
N ASP A 104 -3.84 1.53 -1.70
CA ASP A 104 -2.99 2.48 -1.00
C ASP A 104 -1.90 1.77 -0.20
N TYR A 105 -0.69 2.27 -0.28
CA TYR A 105 0.48 1.63 0.28
C TYR A 105 1.38 2.61 1.03
N VAL A 106 2.04 2.12 2.06
CA VAL A 106 3.22 2.72 2.69
C VAL A 106 4.26 1.63 2.81
N LEU A 107 5.27 1.68 1.96
CA LEU A 107 6.28 0.64 1.76
C LEU A 107 7.67 1.17 2.11
N PRO A 108 8.14 0.94 3.35
CA PRO A 108 9.50 1.31 3.75
C PRO A 108 10.56 0.43 3.08
N SER A 109 11.76 0.97 2.94
CA SER A 109 12.95 0.19 2.61
C SER A 109 13.31 -0.79 3.73
N LYS A 110 13.93 -1.92 3.39
CA LYS A 110 14.28 -2.98 4.35
C LYS A 110 15.29 -2.56 5.43
N ASN A 111 16.04 -1.49 5.22
CA ASN A 111 16.97 -0.94 6.21
C ASN A 111 16.30 -0.04 7.26
N LEU A 112 15.01 0.25 7.14
CA LEU A 112 14.20 0.89 8.16
C LEU A 112 13.54 -0.16 9.05
N LYS A 113 13.50 0.07 10.37
CA LYS A 113 12.79 -0.79 11.30
C LYS A 113 11.34 -0.32 11.43
N VAL A 114 10.39 -1.16 11.04
CA VAL A 114 8.96 -0.91 11.25
C VAL A 114 8.61 -1.15 12.73
N LEU A 115 7.95 -0.17 13.33
CA LEU A 115 7.48 -0.21 14.73
C LEU A 115 5.99 -0.52 14.83
N GLY A 116 5.20 -0.13 13.82
CA GLY A 116 3.77 -0.36 13.76
C GLY A 116 3.20 0.00 12.39
N SER A 117 2.02 -0.50 12.10
CA SER A 117 1.29 -0.18 10.87
C SER A 117 -0.21 -0.41 11.04
N GLY A 118 -1.02 0.24 10.23
CA GLY A 118 -2.46 0.01 10.21
C GLY A 118 -3.16 0.75 9.08
N VAL A 119 -4.41 0.34 8.86
CA VAL A 119 -5.37 1.06 8.03
C VAL A 119 -6.40 1.68 8.95
N PHE A 120 -6.65 2.98 8.81
CA PHE A 120 -7.71 3.65 9.53
C PHE A 120 -9.06 3.33 8.88
N TRP A 121 -9.57 2.18 9.22
CA TRP A 121 -10.91 1.71 8.91
C TRP A 121 -11.51 1.09 10.19
N PRO A 122 -12.07 1.92 11.07
CA PRO A 122 -12.68 1.46 12.31
C PRO A 122 -13.86 0.53 12.04
N ALA A 123 -14.15 -0.40 12.96
CA ALA A 123 -15.36 -1.19 12.93
C ALA A 123 -16.61 -0.29 13.13
N ALA A 124 -17.76 -0.71 12.62
CA ALA A 124 -18.98 0.11 12.58
C ALA A 124 -19.53 0.48 13.97
N ASP A 125 -19.16 -0.26 15.01
CA ASP A 125 -19.53 0.04 16.41
C ASP A 125 -18.70 1.15 17.06
N LYS A 126 -17.63 1.61 16.39
CA LYS A 126 -16.74 2.66 16.88
C LYS A 126 -17.23 4.05 16.50
N PRO A 127 -17.13 5.04 17.41
CA PRO A 127 -17.55 6.42 17.11
C PRO A 127 -16.78 7.07 15.95
N GLU A 128 -15.54 6.61 15.70
CA GLU A 128 -14.69 7.06 14.62
C GLU A 128 -15.14 6.55 13.24
N PHE A 129 -16.02 5.54 13.17
CA PHE A 129 -16.50 4.98 11.90
C PHE A 129 -17.09 6.05 10.97
N LYS A 130 -17.79 7.03 11.51
CA LYS A 130 -18.35 8.15 10.74
C LYS A 130 -17.30 8.99 9.98
N LEU A 131 -16.01 8.89 10.35
CA LEU A 131 -14.94 9.64 9.70
C LEU A 131 -14.54 9.03 8.35
N VAL A 132 -14.89 7.76 8.10
CA VAL A 132 -14.57 7.11 6.80
C VAL A 132 -15.54 7.50 5.68
N ASP A 133 -16.66 8.15 6.00
CA ASP A 133 -17.65 8.60 5.00
C ASP A 133 -17.16 9.75 4.12
N CYS A 134 -16.03 10.37 4.47
CA CYS A 134 -15.47 11.52 3.72
C CYS A 134 -14.73 11.11 2.45
N SER A 135 -14.38 9.83 2.28
CA SER A 135 -13.62 9.31 1.14
C SER A 135 -13.90 7.84 0.94
N ASP A 136 -13.78 7.36 -0.28
CA ASP A 136 -13.71 5.95 -0.65
C ASP A 136 -12.31 5.33 -0.41
N HIS A 137 -11.30 6.14 -0.07
CA HIS A 137 -10.00 5.70 0.40
C HIS A 137 -9.88 5.74 1.92
N ARG A 138 -9.03 4.86 2.45
CA ARG A 138 -8.71 4.76 3.88
C ARG A 138 -7.26 5.16 4.12
N LEU A 139 -7.03 5.90 5.21
CA LEU A 139 -5.68 6.31 5.59
C LEU A 139 -4.85 5.08 5.98
N VAL A 140 -3.70 4.93 5.33
CA VAL A 140 -2.69 3.92 5.65
C VAL A 140 -1.54 4.60 6.40
N TRP A 141 -1.05 3.97 7.46
CA TRP A 141 0.07 4.49 8.23
C TRP A 141 1.09 3.38 8.55
N VAL A 142 2.34 3.77 8.64
CA VAL A 142 3.46 2.93 9.09
C VAL A 142 4.40 3.78 9.93
N ASP A 143 4.67 3.33 11.15
CA ASP A 143 5.70 3.93 12.01
C ASP A 143 7.04 3.25 11.75
N VAL A 144 8.07 4.07 11.51
CA VAL A 144 9.43 3.58 11.27
C VAL A 144 10.42 4.26 12.21
N GLU A 145 11.39 3.49 12.67
CA GLU A 145 12.56 4.02 13.36
C GLU A 145 13.63 4.39 12.32
N VAL A 146 13.97 5.68 12.31
CA VAL A 146 15.09 6.17 11.52
C VAL A 146 16.34 6.15 12.39
N THR A 147 17.19 5.13 12.19
CA THR A 147 18.50 5.10 12.85
C THR A 147 19.39 6.14 12.18
N THR A 148 19.66 7.25 12.89
CA THR A 148 20.76 8.14 12.48
C THR A 148 22.05 7.40 12.76
N ASN A 149 22.57 6.67 11.76
CA ASN A 149 23.98 6.28 11.80
C ASN A 149 24.76 7.59 11.89
N GLY A 150 25.37 7.85 13.04
CA GLY A 150 26.15 9.06 13.27
C GLY A 150 27.17 9.23 12.13
N ARG A 151 27.04 10.38 11.46
CA ARG A 151 28.08 10.87 10.55
C ARG A 151 29.24 11.41 11.36
#